data_2785150b4bdff6b2b4261ebe6b8b0184
#
_entry.id   2785150b4bdff6b2b4261ebe6b8b0184
#
_cell.length_a   1.000
_cell.length_b   1.000
_cell.length_c   1.000
_cell.angle_alpha   90.00
_cell.angle_beta   90.00
_cell.angle_gamma   90.00
#
_symmetry.space_group_name_H-M   'P 1'
#
loop_
_entity.id
_entity.type
_entity.pdbx_description
1 polymer ?
#
loop_
_entity_poly.entity_id
_entity_poly.type
_entity_poly.pdbx_seq_one_letter_code
_entity_poly.pdbx_strand_id
1 'polypeptide(L)'
;MRSEEVVNPRIPGTFEWVLASIFGLLLLCWQWPGLLRGGGLVGGDTYPYFFPQKQLIAQELAAGRLPVWHDLTALGYPLLAESQGAIFYPPVQIAYRLLPVHAAYHVSFLLHYWLAYVMAWRYARSQGLRRWSALLVGLVFVYGWFPARASLEWGINGGVW
;
A
#
# COMPACT_ATOMS: atom_id res chain seq x y z
N MET A 1 26.59 20.74 -30.69
CA MET A 1 26.78 20.04 -29.41
C MET A 1 25.95 20.77 -28.36
N ARG A 2 24.78 20.25 -27.97
CA ARG A 2 24.05 20.77 -26.81
C ARG A 2 24.78 20.25 -25.57
N SER A 3 25.30 21.16 -24.75
CA SER A 3 25.80 20.83 -23.41
C SER A 3 24.66 20.14 -22.65
N GLU A 4 24.83 18.88 -22.33
CA GLU A 4 23.93 18.20 -21.39
C GLU A 4 23.99 18.98 -20.09
N GLU A 5 22.92 19.69 -19.77
CA GLU A 5 22.76 20.34 -18.48
C GLU A 5 22.72 19.22 -17.43
N VAL A 6 23.80 19.07 -16.71
CA VAL A 6 23.90 18.11 -15.59
C VAL A 6 22.83 18.52 -14.57
N VAL A 7 21.71 17.81 -14.59
CA VAL A 7 20.64 18.00 -13.61
C VAL A 7 21.21 17.68 -12.22
N ASN A 8 21.46 18.73 -11.45
CA ASN A 8 21.98 18.56 -10.08
C ASN A 8 20.86 17.96 -9.20
N PRO A 9 20.98 16.70 -8.74
CA PRO A 9 19.94 16.05 -7.95
C PRO A 9 19.72 16.82 -6.65
N ARG A 10 18.55 17.39 -6.47
CA ARG A 10 18.18 18.11 -5.25
C ARG A 10 17.71 17.10 -4.21
N ILE A 11 18.54 16.80 -3.22
CA ILE A 11 18.12 16.01 -2.06
C ILE A 11 17.16 16.89 -1.24
N PRO A 12 15.89 16.47 -1.05
CA PRO A 12 14.93 17.24 -0.27
C PRO A 12 15.39 17.38 1.19
N GLY A 13 15.24 18.57 1.78
CA GLY A 13 15.46 18.77 3.19
C GLY A 13 14.39 18.08 4.06
N THR A 14 14.68 17.87 5.34
CA THR A 14 13.78 17.24 6.31
C THR A 14 12.38 17.88 6.32
N PHE A 15 12.31 19.20 6.23
CA PHE A 15 11.06 19.94 6.20
C PHE A 15 10.20 19.60 4.96
N GLU A 16 10.80 19.48 3.77
CA GLU A 16 10.09 19.07 2.55
C GLU A 16 9.55 17.65 2.67
N TRP A 17 10.29 16.75 3.34
CA TRP A 17 9.84 15.40 3.62
C TRP A 17 8.59 15.37 4.50
N VAL A 18 8.60 16.14 5.58
CA VAL A 18 7.47 16.25 6.50
C VAL A 18 6.25 16.79 5.79
N LEU A 19 6.40 17.86 5.01
CA LEU A 19 5.29 18.43 4.25
C LEU A 19 4.71 17.48 3.23
N ALA A 20 5.53 16.77 2.45
CA ALA A 20 5.07 15.79 1.49
C ALA A 20 4.36 14.63 2.17
N SER A 21 4.87 14.14 3.30
CA SER A 21 4.26 13.06 4.09
C SER A 21 2.88 13.48 4.63
N ILE A 22 2.79 14.65 5.24
CA ILE A 22 1.53 15.20 5.77
C ILE A 22 0.51 15.37 4.63
N PHE A 23 0.93 15.94 3.51
CA PHE A 23 0.07 16.12 2.35
C PHE A 23 -0.46 14.78 1.82
N GLY A 24 0.42 13.77 1.70
CA GLY A 24 0.01 12.41 1.32
C GLY A 24 -1.01 11.80 2.27
N LEU A 25 -0.83 11.94 3.59
CA LEU A 25 -1.79 11.46 4.58
C LEU A 25 -3.13 12.19 4.51
N LEU A 26 -3.12 13.51 4.35
CA LEU A 26 -4.35 14.30 4.21
C LEU A 26 -5.14 13.89 2.96
N LEU A 27 -4.45 13.62 1.86
CA LEU A 27 -5.09 13.12 0.63
C LEU A 27 -5.74 11.75 0.84
N LEU A 28 -5.09 10.83 1.55
CA LEU A 28 -5.67 9.52 1.87
C LEU A 28 -6.92 9.67 2.74
N CYS A 29 -6.87 10.51 3.76
CA CYS A 29 -8.03 10.81 4.60
C CYS A 29 -9.17 11.44 3.81
N TRP A 30 -8.87 12.31 2.86
CA TRP A 30 -9.87 12.94 1.99
C TRP A 30 -10.47 11.93 0.99
N GLN A 31 -9.65 11.07 0.41
CA GLN A 31 -10.08 10.07 -0.58
C GLN A 31 -10.98 8.99 0.05
N TRP A 32 -10.67 8.59 1.28
CA TRP A 32 -11.40 7.54 1.98
C TRP A 32 -11.94 7.98 3.35
N PRO A 33 -12.82 8.96 3.39
CA PRO A 33 -13.36 9.48 4.67
C PRO A 33 -14.17 8.41 5.43
N GLY A 34 -14.65 7.38 4.74
CA GLY A 34 -15.34 6.26 5.35
C GLY A 34 -14.47 5.47 6.33
N LEU A 35 -13.15 5.39 6.10
CA LEU A 35 -12.23 4.72 7.03
C LEU A 35 -12.17 5.39 8.40
N LEU A 36 -12.23 6.73 8.42
CA LEU A 36 -12.27 7.51 9.67
C LEU A 36 -13.59 7.31 10.45
N ARG A 37 -14.63 6.79 9.79
CA ARG A 37 -15.96 6.52 10.35
C ARG A 37 -16.20 5.02 10.59
N GLY A 38 -15.16 4.19 10.55
CA GLY A 38 -15.27 2.74 10.73
C GLY A 38 -15.77 1.97 9.50
N GLY A 39 -15.81 2.62 8.34
CA GLY A 39 -16.11 1.96 7.07
C GLY A 39 -14.93 1.14 6.53
N GLY A 40 -15.18 0.34 5.50
CA GLY A 40 -14.18 -0.50 4.85
C GLY A 40 -13.74 0.00 3.48
N LEU A 41 -12.53 -0.34 3.10
CA LEU A 41 -12.08 -0.28 1.70
C LEU A 41 -12.70 -1.46 0.96
N VAL A 42 -13.50 -1.18 -0.05
CA VAL A 42 -14.21 -2.20 -0.84
C VAL A 42 -13.75 -2.12 -2.28
N GLY A 43 -13.21 -3.19 -2.78
CA GLY A 43 -12.94 -3.41 -4.20
C GLY A 43 -13.58 -4.73 -4.65
N GLY A 44 -13.54 -5.06 -5.95
CA GLY A 44 -14.25 -6.20 -6.53
C GLY A 44 -14.08 -7.51 -5.77
N ASP A 45 -12.83 -7.96 -5.59
CA ASP A 45 -12.51 -9.24 -4.96
C ASP A 45 -12.18 -9.14 -3.47
N THR A 46 -12.34 -7.96 -2.87
CA THR A 46 -11.96 -7.73 -1.47
C THR A 46 -12.65 -8.70 -0.51
N TYR A 47 -13.98 -8.73 -0.50
CA TYR A 47 -14.74 -9.56 0.43
C TYR A 47 -14.93 -11.01 -0.02
N PRO A 48 -15.16 -11.34 -1.31
CA PRO A 48 -15.32 -12.72 -1.70
C PRO A 48 -14.02 -13.53 -1.68
N TYR A 49 -12.86 -12.90 -1.87
CA TYR A 49 -11.59 -13.61 -1.99
C TYR A 49 -10.53 -13.16 -0.98
N PHE A 50 -10.11 -11.90 -1.01
CA PHE A 50 -8.94 -11.47 -0.25
C PHE A 50 -9.18 -11.38 1.26
N PHE A 51 -10.33 -10.92 1.70
CA PHE A 51 -10.60 -10.73 3.13
C PHE A 51 -10.68 -12.07 3.88
N PRO A 52 -11.39 -13.11 3.43
CA PRO A 52 -11.37 -14.45 4.04
C PRO A 52 -9.96 -15.03 4.14
N GLN A 53 -9.16 -14.87 3.08
CA GLN A 53 -7.76 -15.30 3.07
C GLN A 53 -6.94 -14.57 4.15
N LYS A 54 -7.08 -13.24 4.26
CA LYS A 54 -6.38 -12.44 5.28
C LYS A 54 -6.87 -12.77 6.69
N GLN A 55 -8.14 -13.12 6.84
CA GLN A 55 -8.67 -13.56 8.14
C GLN A 55 -8.01 -14.86 8.61
N LEU A 56 -7.88 -15.84 7.74
CA LEU A 56 -7.18 -17.09 8.06
C LEU A 56 -5.70 -16.83 8.37
N ILE A 57 -5.01 -16.01 7.56
CA ILE A 57 -3.62 -15.61 7.81
C ILE A 57 -3.50 -14.98 9.20
N ALA A 58 -4.39 -14.05 9.56
CA ALA A 58 -4.37 -13.40 10.88
C ALA A 58 -4.56 -14.41 12.03
N GLN A 59 -5.49 -15.35 11.88
CA GLN A 59 -5.75 -16.38 12.88
C GLN A 59 -4.54 -17.30 13.11
N GLU A 60 -3.93 -17.77 12.04
CA GLU A 60 -2.76 -18.63 12.12
C GLU A 60 -1.54 -17.90 12.71
N LEU A 61 -1.29 -16.67 12.24
CA LEU A 61 -0.19 -15.85 12.76
C LEU A 61 -0.38 -15.47 14.24
N ALA A 62 -1.61 -15.17 14.67
CA ALA A 62 -1.92 -14.90 16.07
C ALA A 62 -1.70 -16.14 16.96
N ALA A 63 -1.92 -17.34 16.40
CA ALA A 63 -1.65 -18.61 17.08
C ALA A 63 -0.16 -19.04 16.99
N GLY A 64 0.72 -18.20 16.41
CA GLY A 64 2.14 -18.53 16.24
C GLY A 64 2.43 -19.58 15.16
N ARG A 65 1.46 -19.89 14.32
CA ARG A 65 1.59 -20.87 13.23
C ARG A 65 1.74 -20.19 11.87
N LEU A 66 2.32 -20.88 10.90
CA LEU A 66 2.32 -20.45 9.51
C LEU A 66 1.00 -20.91 8.85
N PRO A 67 0.35 -20.03 8.07
CA PRO A 67 -0.88 -20.34 7.34
C PRO A 67 -0.57 -21.22 6.11
N VAL A 68 -0.40 -22.53 6.31
CA VAL A 68 0.05 -23.45 5.28
C VAL A 68 -1.07 -23.78 4.29
N TRP A 69 -2.29 -24.00 4.80
CA TRP A 69 -3.41 -24.50 4.01
C TRP A 69 -4.68 -23.69 4.26
N HIS A 70 -5.45 -23.42 3.20
CA HIS A 70 -6.77 -22.81 3.27
C HIS A 70 -7.81 -23.86 2.94
N ASP A 71 -8.65 -24.23 3.90
CA ASP A 71 -9.64 -25.29 3.78
C ASP A 71 -11.08 -24.80 3.54
N LEU A 72 -11.33 -23.49 3.63
CA LEU A 72 -12.67 -22.92 3.59
C LEU A 72 -13.19 -22.62 2.17
N THR A 73 -12.32 -22.63 1.16
CA THR A 73 -12.71 -22.30 -0.22
C THR A 73 -12.07 -23.26 -1.22
N ALA A 74 -12.74 -23.48 -2.36
CA ALA A 74 -12.22 -24.21 -3.52
C ALA A 74 -11.70 -25.64 -3.18
N LEU A 75 -12.34 -26.35 -2.24
CA LEU A 75 -11.92 -27.68 -1.74
C LEU A 75 -10.55 -27.69 -1.04
N GLY A 76 -10.04 -26.52 -0.71
CA GLY A 76 -8.73 -26.31 -0.08
C GLY A 76 -7.59 -26.10 -1.07
N TYR A 77 -6.65 -25.24 -0.68
CA TYR A 77 -5.43 -24.96 -1.45
C TYR A 77 -4.27 -24.56 -0.55
N PRO A 78 -3.00 -24.69 -1.01
CA PRO A 78 -1.82 -24.34 -0.25
C PRO A 78 -1.69 -22.81 -0.12
N LEU A 79 -2.19 -22.25 0.98
CA LEU A 79 -2.18 -20.80 1.21
C LEU A 79 -0.76 -20.22 1.30
N LEU A 80 0.18 -21.01 1.83
CA LEU A 80 1.59 -20.58 1.91
C LEU A 80 2.22 -20.36 0.54
N ALA A 81 1.75 -21.05 -0.49
CA ALA A 81 2.21 -20.92 -1.86
C ALA A 81 1.48 -19.81 -2.64
N GLU A 82 0.42 -19.25 -2.05
CA GLU A 82 -0.33 -18.16 -2.66
C GLU A 82 0.40 -16.83 -2.52
N SER A 83 0.96 -16.32 -3.62
CA SER A 83 1.78 -15.11 -3.63
C SER A 83 1.01 -13.86 -3.19
N GLN A 84 -0.29 -13.78 -3.49
CA GLN A 84 -1.14 -12.64 -3.12
C GLN A 84 -1.46 -12.60 -1.62
N GLY A 85 -1.27 -13.71 -0.92
CA GLY A 85 -1.35 -13.78 0.54
C GLY A 85 -0.29 -12.90 1.23
N ALA A 86 0.85 -12.70 0.57
CA ALA A 86 1.98 -11.91 1.05
C ALA A 86 2.46 -12.34 2.45
N ILE A 87 2.41 -13.66 2.74
CA ILE A 87 2.65 -14.22 4.07
C ILE A 87 4.04 -13.90 4.60
N PHE A 88 5.06 -13.91 3.74
CA PHE A 88 6.44 -13.59 4.13
C PHE A 88 6.79 -12.10 4.09
N TYR A 89 5.83 -11.24 3.72
CA TYR A 89 6.06 -9.81 3.64
C TYR A 89 6.01 -9.18 5.05
N PRO A 90 7.11 -8.55 5.54
CA PRO A 90 7.19 -8.08 6.92
C PRO A 90 6.05 -7.18 7.39
N PRO A 91 5.56 -6.20 6.60
CA PRO A 91 4.41 -5.38 7.00
C PRO A 91 3.14 -6.21 7.27
N VAL A 92 2.88 -7.26 6.48
CA VAL A 92 1.77 -8.19 6.70
C VAL A 92 1.99 -8.97 8.00
N GLN A 93 3.19 -9.54 8.17
CA GLN A 93 3.54 -10.28 9.39
C GLN A 93 3.30 -9.46 10.66
N ILE A 94 3.69 -8.19 10.65
CA ILE A 94 3.55 -7.29 11.80
C ILE A 94 2.07 -6.90 11.98
N ALA A 95 1.42 -6.42 10.93
CA ALA A 95 0.07 -5.90 11.00
C ALA A 95 -0.93 -6.97 11.47
N TYR A 96 -0.89 -8.18 10.87
CA TYR A 96 -1.85 -9.24 11.16
C TYR A 96 -1.59 -10.01 12.46
N ARG A 97 -0.43 -9.80 13.09
CA ARG A 97 -0.18 -10.29 14.46
C ARG A 97 -0.61 -9.31 15.53
N LEU A 98 -0.52 -8.02 15.26
CA LEU A 98 -0.70 -6.98 16.27
C LEU A 98 -2.07 -6.33 16.24
N LEU A 99 -2.78 -6.36 15.12
CA LEU A 99 -4.03 -5.65 14.91
C LEU A 99 -5.17 -6.61 14.60
N PRO A 100 -6.42 -6.24 14.94
CA PRO A 100 -7.61 -6.93 14.43
C PRO A 100 -7.60 -6.93 12.90
N VAL A 101 -8.08 -8.01 12.27
CA VAL A 101 -7.98 -8.24 10.82
C VAL A 101 -8.46 -7.05 9.97
N HIS A 102 -9.58 -6.40 10.33
CA HIS A 102 -10.08 -5.21 9.64
C HIS A 102 -9.08 -4.05 9.70
N ALA A 103 -8.56 -3.77 10.89
CA ALA A 103 -7.57 -2.71 11.08
C ALA A 103 -6.26 -3.04 10.32
N ALA A 104 -5.78 -4.28 10.42
CA ALA A 104 -4.59 -4.74 9.70
C ALA A 104 -4.74 -4.57 8.18
N TYR A 105 -5.91 -4.93 7.64
CA TYR A 105 -6.23 -4.78 6.23
C TYR A 105 -6.14 -3.31 5.79
N HIS A 106 -6.87 -2.41 6.49
CA HIS A 106 -6.89 -0.99 6.16
C HIS A 106 -5.52 -0.31 6.34
N VAL A 107 -4.86 -0.59 7.47
CA VAL A 107 -3.52 -0.03 7.74
C VAL A 107 -2.51 -0.47 6.69
N SER A 108 -2.56 -1.74 6.27
CA SER A 108 -1.69 -2.24 5.21
C SER A 108 -1.90 -1.46 3.90
N PHE A 109 -3.15 -1.24 3.48
CA PHE A 109 -3.45 -0.45 2.29
C PHE A 109 -2.97 0.99 2.41
N LEU A 110 -3.40 1.69 3.46
CA LEU A 110 -3.06 3.10 3.67
C LEU A 110 -1.55 3.33 3.74
N LEU A 111 -0.83 2.43 4.42
CA LEU A 111 0.62 2.50 4.50
C LEU A 111 1.28 2.40 3.12
N HIS A 112 0.83 1.46 2.28
CA HIS A 112 1.40 1.28 0.94
C HIS A 112 1.09 2.45 0.02
N TYR A 113 -0.14 2.98 0.04
CA TYR A 113 -0.48 4.17 -0.72
C TYR A 113 0.33 5.39 -0.30
N TRP A 114 0.47 5.58 1.01
CA TRP A 114 1.30 6.67 1.54
C TRP A 114 2.77 6.52 1.13
N LEU A 115 3.35 5.33 1.28
CA LEU A 115 4.72 5.05 0.86
C LEU A 115 4.89 5.27 -0.65
N ALA A 116 3.99 4.75 -1.46
CA ALA A 116 4.01 4.94 -2.92
C ALA A 116 4.01 6.43 -3.28
N TYR A 117 3.14 7.23 -2.65
CA TYR A 117 3.11 8.68 -2.85
C TYR A 117 4.45 9.33 -2.48
N VAL A 118 4.94 9.07 -1.28
CA VAL A 118 6.16 9.69 -0.77
C VAL A 118 7.39 9.28 -1.60
N MET A 119 7.47 8.02 -2.02
CA MET A 119 8.59 7.53 -2.83
C MET A 119 8.55 8.09 -4.26
N ALA A 120 7.39 8.16 -4.89
CA ALA A 120 7.23 8.77 -6.21
C ALA A 120 7.58 10.28 -6.17
N TRP A 121 7.12 11.00 -5.15
CA TRP A 121 7.51 12.37 -4.90
C TRP A 121 9.03 12.51 -4.74
N ARG A 122 9.64 11.68 -3.90
CA ARG A 122 11.10 11.69 -3.68
C ARG A 122 11.85 11.43 -4.98
N TYR A 123 11.44 10.43 -5.74
CA TYR A 123 12.04 10.11 -7.02
C TYR A 123 11.97 11.32 -7.98
N ALA A 124 10.81 11.94 -8.10
CA ALA A 124 10.65 13.14 -8.91
C ALA A 124 11.58 14.29 -8.45
N ARG A 125 11.76 14.47 -7.14
CA ARG A 125 12.71 15.44 -6.59
C ARG A 125 14.16 15.10 -6.93
N SER A 126 14.55 13.84 -6.87
CA SER A 126 15.90 13.41 -7.26
C SER A 126 16.20 13.60 -8.74
N GLN A 127 15.17 13.62 -9.59
CA GLN A 127 15.28 13.98 -11.01
C GLN A 127 15.29 15.49 -11.26
N GLY A 128 15.40 16.31 -10.23
CA GLY A 128 15.50 17.76 -10.34
C GLY A 128 14.17 18.51 -10.52
N LEU A 129 13.03 17.83 -10.47
CA LEU A 129 11.74 18.50 -10.59
C LEU A 129 11.50 19.47 -9.42
N ARG A 130 10.78 20.57 -9.72
CA ARG A 130 10.35 21.52 -8.70
C ARG A 130 9.37 20.86 -7.74
N ARG A 131 9.31 21.35 -6.49
CA ARG A 131 8.47 20.75 -5.42
C ARG A 131 7.01 20.50 -5.85
N TRP A 132 6.39 21.46 -6.51
CA TRP A 132 4.98 21.34 -6.94
C TRP A 132 4.80 20.29 -8.04
N SER A 133 5.72 20.25 -9.01
CA SER A 133 5.71 19.22 -10.05
C SER A 133 5.92 17.83 -9.46
N ALA A 134 6.80 17.70 -8.46
CA ALA A 134 7.04 16.43 -7.77
C ALA A 134 5.82 15.97 -6.96
N LEU A 135 5.09 16.88 -6.30
CA LEU A 135 3.82 16.54 -5.64
C LEU A 135 2.80 15.99 -6.64
N LEU A 136 2.71 16.64 -7.81
CA LEU A 136 1.81 16.18 -8.89
C LEU A 136 2.21 14.78 -9.39
N VAL A 137 3.51 14.50 -9.55
CA VAL A 137 3.99 13.16 -9.93
C VAL A 137 3.56 12.12 -8.90
N GLY A 138 3.70 12.40 -7.60
CA GLY A 138 3.22 11.52 -6.54
C GLY A 138 1.72 11.26 -6.64
N LEU A 139 0.91 12.30 -6.87
CA LEU A 139 -0.54 12.18 -7.05
C LEU A 139 -0.90 11.30 -8.26
N VAL A 140 -0.32 11.61 -9.42
CA VAL A 140 -0.60 10.86 -10.66
C VAL A 140 -0.17 9.41 -10.51
N PHE A 141 0.95 9.14 -9.85
CA PHE A 141 1.42 7.79 -9.62
C PHE A 141 0.46 6.99 -8.74
N VAL A 142 0.05 7.54 -7.60
CA VAL A 142 -0.76 6.82 -6.60
C VAL A 142 -2.23 6.70 -7.02
N TYR A 143 -2.80 7.77 -7.56
CA TYR A 143 -4.21 7.82 -7.96
C TYR A 143 -4.41 7.55 -9.46
N GLY A 144 -3.32 7.30 -10.20
CA GLY A 144 -3.39 6.79 -11.56
C GLY A 144 -4.08 5.43 -11.60
N TRP A 145 -4.54 5.07 -12.79
CA TRP A 145 -5.43 3.92 -12.96
C TRP A 145 -4.87 2.59 -12.41
N PHE A 146 -3.62 2.27 -12.69
CA PHE A 146 -3.09 0.93 -12.40
C PHE A 146 -2.84 0.67 -10.92
N PRO A 147 -2.06 1.49 -10.17
CA PRO A 147 -1.79 1.21 -8.76
C PRO A 147 -3.06 1.19 -7.91
N ALA A 148 -3.96 2.16 -8.13
CA ALA A 148 -5.22 2.23 -7.42
C ALA A 148 -6.07 0.97 -7.64
N ARG A 149 -6.16 0.53 -8.89
CA ARG A 149 -6.97 -0.62 -9.26
C ARG A 149 -6.37 -1.94 -8.77
N ALA A 150 -5.06 -2.12 -8.91
CA ALA A 150 -4.37 -3.31 -8.44
C ALA A 150 -4.52 -3.50 -6.92
N SER A 151 -4.44 -2.43 -6.15
CA SER A 151 -4.57 -2.50 -4.70
C SER A 151 -6.02 -2.71 -4.25
N LEU A 152 -6.98 -2.00 -4.83
CA LEU A 152 -8.38 -2.05 -4.39
C LEU A 152 -9.14 -3.26 -4.94
N GLU A 153 -8.95 -3.59 -6.22
CA GLU A 153 -9.69 -4.69 -6.84
C GLU A 153 -9.02 -6.05 -6.58
N TRP A 154 -7.71 -6.09 -6.61
CA TRP A 154 -6.95 -7.35 -6.51
C TRP A 154 -6.24 -7.55 -5.17
N GLY A 155 -6.37 -6.62 -4.24
CA GLY A 155 -5.76 -6.74 -2.91
C GLY A 155 -4.23 -6.87 -2.91
N ILE A 156 -3.58 -6.49 -4.02
CA ILE A 156 -2.15 -6.65 -4.21
C ILE A 156 -1.43 -5.41 -3.70
N ASN A 157 -1.02 -5.42 -2.45
CA ASN A 157 -0.26 -4.31 -1.88
C ASN A 157 1.07 -4.07 -2.60
N GLY A 158 1.70 -5.11 -3.12
CA GLY A 158 2.94 -5.00 -3.90
C GLY A 158 2.79 -4.29 -5.25
N GLY A 159 1.58 -4.10 -5.76
CA GLY A 159 1.35 -3.40 -7.03
C GLY A 159 1.56 -1.88 -6.97
N VAL A 160 1.85 -1.32 -5.79
CA VAL A 160 2.13 0.11 -5.59
C VAL A 160 3.61 0.44 -5.41
N TRP A 161 4.50 -0.56 -5.51
CA TRP A 161 5.96 -0.39 -5.45
C TRP A 161 6.62 -0.14 -6.79
#